data_ef4ef4319253a5a6d211e16acdd6972f
#
_entry.id   ef4ef4319253a5a6d211e16acdd6972f
#
_cell.length_a   1.000
_cell.length_b   1.000
_cell.length_c   1.000
_cell.angle_alpha   90.00
_cell.angle_beta   90.00
_cell.angle_gamma   90.00
#
_symmetry.space_group_name_H-M   'P 1'
#
loop_
_entity.id
_entity.type
_entity.pdbx_description
1 polymer ?
#
loop_
_entity_poly.entity_id
_entity_poly.type
_entity_poly.pdbx_seq_one_letter_code
_entity_poly.pdbx_strand_id
1 'polypeptide(L)'
;MAIFGKLSNLKSQIKSEAFTLAFEYLENISNDFFNIKENECIKEMISDEIFVLKQAYSTKNREDCFFESHKKYIDIQYMVKGDEIMDVANLEDLKIIKDYDEKTDFIKYENKCDNISTLIIREKELAIFYPQDAHQPCIKTENSELIYKAVIKIPVSLV
;
A
#
# COMPACT_ATOMS: atom_id res chain seq x y z
N MET A 1 -3.51 11.78 6.81
CA MET A 1 -3.44 10.77 7.92
C MET A 1 -3.91 9.44 7.36
N ALA A 2 -3.08 8.40 7.48
CA ALA A 2 -3.41 7.06 7.00
C ALA A 2 -4.62 6.46 7.74
N ILE A 3 -5.41 5.65 7.05
CA ILE A 3 -6.53 4.90 7.63
C ILE A 3 -6.16 3.42 7.56
N PHE A 4 -6.35 2.66 8.64
CA PHE A 4 -6.02 1.23 8.62
C PHE A 4 -7.00 0.39 9.45
N GLY A 5 -7.09 -0.87 9.13
CA GLY A 5 -7.94 -1.83 9.85
C GLY A 5 -8.37 -3.02 8.99
N LYS A 6 -9.32 -3.79 9.53
CA LYS A 6 -9.91 -4.91 8.78
C LYS A 6 -10.78 -4.42 7.64
N LEU A 7 -10.68 -5.08 6.49
CA LEU A 7 -11.49 -4.76 5.30
C LEU A 7 -12.99 -4.68 5.63
N SER A 8 -13.52 -5.65 6.39
CA SER A 8 -14.94 -5.69 6.79
C SER A 8 -15.41 -4.45 7.56
N ASN A 9 -14.52 -3.85 8.38
CA ASN A 9 -14.83 -2.68 9.17
C ASN A 9 -14.77 -1.40 8.31
N LEU A 10 -13.71 -1.25 7.52
CA LEU A 10 -13.50 -0.05 6.68
C LEU A 10 -14.54 0.06 5.57
N LYS A 11 -14.96 -1.06 4.98
CA LYS A 11 -16.06 -1.11 4.01
C LYS A 11 -17.37 -0.49 4.56
N SER A 12 -17.64 -0.63 5.83
CA SER A 12 -18.83 -0.04 6.45
C SER A 12 -18.72 1.47 6.70
N GLN A 13 -17.50 1.99 6.80
CA GLN A 13 -17.21 3.38 7.18
C GLN A 13 -16.94 4.29 5.98
N ILE A 14 -16.29 3.76 4.94
CA ILE A 14 -15.90 4.54 3.76
C ILE A 14 -16.91 4.28 2.63
N LYS A 15 -17.61 5.35 2.21
CA LYS A 15 -18.71 5.29 1.26
C LYS A 15 -18.40 6.17 0.04
N SER A 16 -17.72 5.62 -0.96
CA SER A 16 -17.62 6.19 -2.30
C SER A 16 -17.68 5.06 -3.32
N GLU A 17 -18.06 5.38 -4.55
CA GLU A 17 -18.14 4.38 -5.63
C GLU A 17 -16.77 3.74 -5.89
N ALA A 18 -15.70 4.55 -5.95
CA ALA A 18 -14.34 4.08 -6.19
C ALA A 18 -13.85 3.14 -5.09
N PHE A 19 -14.08 3.49 -3.81
CA PHE A 19 -13.74 2.60 -2.70
C PHE A 19 -14.61 1.34 -2.67
N THR A 20 -15.88 1.43 -3.05
CA THR A 20 -16.76 0.26 -3.11
C THR A 20 -16.24 -0.76 -4.12
N LEU A 21 -15.88 -0.34 -5.34
CA LEU A 21 -15.27 -1.20 -6.36
C LEU A 21 -13.98 -1.84 -5.85
N ALA A 22 -13.11 -1.06 -5.20
CA ALA A 22 -11.87 -1.57 -4.64
C ALA A 22 -12.11 -2.63 -3.55
N PHE A 23 -13.01 -2.38 -2.62
CA PHE A 23 -13.33 -3.32 -1.54
C PHE A 23 -14.01 -4.59 -2.05
N GLU A 24 -14.88 -4.50 -3.05
CA GLU A 24 -15.48 -5.65 -3.72
C GLU A 24 -14.43 -6.52 -4.40
N TYR A 25 -13.44 -5.91 -5.06
CA TYR A 25 -12.32 -6.64 -5.63
C TYR A 25 -11.56 -7.42 -4.55
N LEU A 26 -11.22 -6.76 -3.43
CA LEU A 26 -10.47 -7.37 -2.33
C LEU A 26 -11.22 -8.53 -1.66
N GLU A 27 -12.54 -8.44 -1.55
CA GLU A 27 -13.38 -9.52 -1.00
C GLU A 27 -13.43 -10.75 -1.90
N ASN A 28 -13.22 -10.57 -3.22
CA ASN A 28 -13.32 -11.61 -4.23
C ASN A 28 -11.96 -12.08 -4.77
N ILE A 29 -10.86 -11.79 -4.06
CA ILE A 29 -9.53 -12.30 -4.45
C ILE A 29 -9.56 -13.82 -4.54
N SER A 30 -9.23 -14.35 -5.73
CA SER A 30 -9.19 -15.78 -5.99
C SER A 30 -7.88 -16.44 -5.52
N ASN A 31 -7.89 -17.77 -5.43
CA ASN A 31 -6.69 -18.55 -5.10
C ASN A 31 -5.55 -18.38 -6.13
N ASP A 32 -5.87 -17.96 -7.35
CA ASP A 32 -4.86 -17.70 -8.40
C ASP A 32 -3.90 -16.56 -8.02
N PHE A 33 -4.27 -15.72 -7.03
CA PHE A 33 -3.37 -14.71 -6.48
C PHE A 33 -2.06 -15.32 -5.97
N PHE A 34 -2.10 -16.54 -5.44
CA PHE A 34 -0.91 -17.23 -4.92
C PHE A 34 -0.02 -17.86 -5.99
N ASN A 35 -0.37 -17.75 -7.28
CA ASN A 35 0.48 -18.16 -8.38
C ASN A 35 1.56 -17.12 -8.74
N ILE A 36 1.49 -15.92 -8.14
CA ILE A 36 2.49 -14.86 -8.31
C ILE A 36 3.81 -15.32 -7.71
N LYS A 37 4.89 -15.22 -8.49
CA LYS A 37 6.22 -15.60 -8.04
C LYS A 37 6.82 -14.50 -7.15
N GLU A 38 7.71 -14.88 -6.26
CA GLU A 38 8.46 -13.93 -5.44
C GLU A 38 9.17 -12.88 -6.31
N ASN A 39 9.07 -11.61 -5.91
CA ASN A 39 9.53 -10.41 -6.63
C ASN A 39 8.81 -10.12 -7.95
N GLU A 40 7.67 -10.74 -8.18
CA GLU A 40 6.78 -10.42 -9.29
C GLU A 40 5.73 -9.38 -8.89
N CYS A 41 5.39 -8.50 -9.84
CA CYS A 41 4.31 -7.53 -9.72
C CYS A 41 3.44 -7.58 -10.97
N ILE A 42 2.17 -7.93 -10.81
CA ILE A 42 1.20 -8.05 -11.92
C ILE A 42 0.17 -6.93 -11.78
N LYS A 43 0.03 -6.13 -12.84
CA LYS A 43 -1.01 -5.10 -12.93
C LYS A 43 -2.29 -5.68 -13.55
N GLU A 44 -3.43 -5.42 -12.92
CA GLU A 44 -4.76 -5.79 -13.42
C GLU A 44 -5.71 -4.59 -13.27
N MET A 45 -6.55 -4.35 -14.28
CA MET A 45 -7.53 -3.28 -14.24
C MET A 45 -8.79 -3.74 -13.51
N ILE A 46 -9.28 -2.92 -12.58
CA ILE A 46 -10.56 -3.11 -11.88
C ILE A 46 -11.67 -2.36 -12.62
N SER A 47 -11.36 -1.16 -13.11
CA SER A 47 -12.20 -0.35 -13.98
C SER A 47 -11.33 0.40 -14.98
N ASP A 48 -11.88 1.35 -15.74
CA ASP A 48 -11.11 2.14 -16.71
C ASP A 48 -9.96 2.94 -16.09
N GLU A 49 -10.08 3.34 -14.82
CA GLU A 49 -9.09 4.19 -14.14
C GLU A 49 -8.50 3.55 -12.87
N ILE A 50 -9.18 2.58 -12.26
CA ILE A 50 -8.74 1.91 -11.02
C ILE A 50 -8.04 0.61 -11.37
N PHE A 51 -6.87 0.39 -10.80
CA PHE A 51 -6.13 -0.86 -11.02
C PHE A 51 -5.53 -1.40 -9.72
N VAL A 52 -5.20 -2.68 -9.73
CA VAL A 52 -4.48 -3.36 -8.66
C VAL A 52 -3.10 -3.78 -9.14
N LEU A 53 -2.12 -3.62 -8.25
CA LEU A 53 -0.79 -4.24 -8.35
C LEU A 53 -0.78 -5.44 -7.40
N LYS A 54 -0.75 -6.63 -7.98
CA LYS A 54 -0.64 -7.90 -7.23
C LYS A 54 0.84 -8.21 -7.05
N GLN A 55 1.28 -8.35 -5.82
CA GLN A 55 2.69 -8.46 -5.46
C GLN A 55 2.95 -9.66 -4.56
N ALA A 56 4.10 -10.30 -4.75
CA ALA A 56 4.66 -11.28 -3.83
C ALA A 56 6.14 -10.94 -3.61
N TYR A 57 6.56 -10.79 -2.36
CA TYR A 57 7.95 -10.49 -2.00
C TYR A 57 8.24 -10.86 -0.55
N SER A 58 9.51 -11.07 -0.24
CA SER A 58 9.97 -11.23 1.14
C SER A 58 10.16 -9.87 1.81
N THR A 59 9.63 -9.72 3.03
CA THR A 59 9.81 -8.52 3.85
C THR A 59 11.28 -8.32 4.24
N LYS A 60 11.69 -7.07 4.52
CA LYS A 60 13.09 -6.64 4.66
C LYS A 60 13.34 -5.98 6.01
N ASN A 61 14.61 -5.76 6.34
CA ASN A 61 14.96 -4.88 7.44
C ASN A 61 14.51 -3.44 7.15
N ARG A 62 14.18 -2.69 8.19
CA ARG A 62 13.72 -1.30 8.07
C ARG A 62 14.73 -0.40 7.33
N GLU A 63 16.01 -0.60 7.57
CA GLU A 63 17.10 0.14 6.91
C GLU A 63 17.21 -0.11 5.41
N ASP A 64 16.68 -1.23 4.93
CA ASP A 64 16.65 -1.59 3.50
C ASP A 64 15.39 -1.07 2.77
N CYS A 65 14.47 -0.44 3.51
CA CYS A 65 13.24 0.16 2.99
C CYS A 65 13.38 1.68 2.90
N PHE A 66 12.43 2.34 2.26
CA PHE A 66 12.42 3.80 2.10
C PHE A 66 10.99 4.33 2.15
N PHE A 67 10.84 5.58 2.50
CA PHE A 67 9.56 6.27 2.40
C PHE A 67 9.24 6.65 0.96
N GLU A 68 7.97 6.50 0.59
CA GLU A 68 7.42 6.88 -0.70
C GLU A 68 6.10 7.63 -0.54
N SER A 69 5.76 8.44 -1.52
CA SER A 69 4.43 9.03 -1.66
C SER A 69 4.02 9.15 -3.13
N HIS A 70 2.75 9.37 -3.36
CA HIS A 70 2.12 9.49 -4.66
C HIS A 70 1.40 10.83 -4.78
N LYS A 71 1.13 11.31 -6.00
CA LYS A 71 0.36 12.54 -6.23
C LYS A 71 -0.98 12.28 -6.92
N LYS A 72 -1.03 11.29 -7.81
CA LYS A 72 -2.19 10.99 -8.65
C LYS A 72 -3.14 9.98 -8.03
N TYR A 73 -2.61 9.07 -7.19
CA TYR A 73 -3.36 7.94 -6.66
C TYR A 73 -3.39 7.92 -5.14
N ILE A 74 -4.50 7.41 -4.63
CA ILE A 74 -4.65 6.90 -3.27
C ILE A 74 -4.30 5.42 -3.33
N ASP A 75 -3.48 4.94 -2.39
CA ASP A 75 -3.10 3.54 -2.26
C ASP A 75 -3.96 2.84 -1.23
N ILE A 76 -4.57 1.72 -1.62
CA ILE A 76 -5.12 0.75 -0.67
C ILE A 76 -4.18 -0.45 -0.67
N GLN A 77 -3.41 -0.63 0.38
CA GLN A 77 -2.47 -1.74 0.54
C GLN A 77 -3.09 -2.82 1.43
N TYR A 78 -3.53 -3.92 0.82
CA TYR A 78 -4.22 -5.03 1.48
C TYR A 78 -3.34 -6.25 1.60
N MET A 79 -3.22 -6.77 2.83
CA MET A 79 -2.46 -7.98 3.10
C MET A 79 -3.30 -9.22 2.79
N VAL A 80 -2.99 -9.89 1.68
CA VAL A 80 -3.66 -11.13 1.26
C VAL A 80 -3.16 -12.30 2.10
N LYS A 81 -1.83 -12.33 2.38
CA LYS A 81 -1.20 -13.33 3.24
C LYS A 81 0.09 -12.79 3.85
N GLY A 82 0.36 -13.15 5.10
CA GLY A 82 1.52 -12.70 5.88
C GLY A 82 1.26 -11.37 6.60
N ASP A 83 2.29 -10.84 7.21
CA ASP A 83 2.26 -9.61 8.00
C ASP A 83 3.38 -8.66 7.57
N GLU A 84 3.11 -7.37 7.60
CA GLU A 84 4.07 -6.34 7.23
C GLU A 84 3.98 -5.13 8.16
N ILE A 85 5.12 -4.56 8.50
CA ILE A 85 5.18 -3.24 9.11
C ILE A 85 5.21 -2.18 8.00
N MET A 86 4.38 -1.16 8.15
CA MET A 86 4.38 0.05 7.33
C MET A 86 4.55 1.25 8.24
N ASP A 87 5.66 1.99 8.09
CA ASP A 87 5.83 3.27 8.78
C ASP A 87 5.15 4.39 7.99
N VAL A 88 4.61 5.36 8.71
CA VAL A 88 3.92 6.52 8.14
C VAL A 88 4.50 7.80 8.73
N ALA A 89 4.76 8.78 7.87
CA ALA A 89 5.26 10.09 8.26
C ALA A 89 4.58 11.21 7.47
N ASN A 90 4.63 12.44 7.99
CA ASN A 90 4.21 13.61 7.23
C ASN A 90 5.29 13.96 6.19
N LEU A 91 4.87 14.46 5.03
CA LEU A 91 5.80 14.84 3.96
C LEU A 91 6.82 15.91 4.41
N GLU A 92 6.42 16.82 5.28
CA GLU A 92 7.26 17.92 5.78
C GLU A 92 8.41 17.46 6.68
N ASP A 93 8.29 16.27 7.26
CA ASP A 93 9.31 15.67 8.14
C ASP A 93 10.36 14.87 7.36
N LEU A 94 10.19 14.75 6.03
CA LEU A 94 11.00 13.88 5.19
C LEU A 94 11.83 14.65 4.16
N LYS A 95 13.04 14.17 3.91
CA LYS A 95 13.92 14.72 2.88
C LYS A 95 13.78 13.89 1.59
N ILE A 96 13.44 14.58 0.49
CA ILE A 96 13.38 13.98 -0.85
C ILE A 96 14.78 13.57 -1.29
N ILE A 97 14.93 12.32 -1.77
CA ILE A 97 16.15 11.79 -2.40
C ILE A 97 15.96 11.47 -3.87
N LYS A 98 14.72 11.33 -4.34
CA LYS A 98 14.35 11.28 -5.75
C LYS A 98 13.08 12.08 -5.95
N ASP A 99 13.16 13.09 -6.80
CA ASP A 99 12.02 13.94 -7.15
C ASP A 99 10.90 13.15 -7.82
N TYR A 100 9.72 13.78 -7.89
CA TYR A 100 8.53 13.20 -8.46
C TYR A 100 8.75 12.73 -9.91
N ASP A 101 8.52 11.45 -10.10
CA ASP A 101 8.48 10.80 -11.41
C ASP A 101 7.02 10.67 -11.85
N GLU A 102 6.60 11.47 -12.82
CA GLU A 102 5.22 11.49 -13.30
C GLU A 102 4.79 10.19 -13.97
N LYS A 103 5.71 9.41 -14.53
CA LYS A 103 5.41 8.16 -15.23
C LYS A 103 5.04 7.04 -14.26
N THR A 104 5.67 7.03 -13.09
CA THR A 104 5.46 6.02 -12.06
C THR A 104 4.62 6.53 -10.88
N ASP A 105 4.26 7.82 -10.88
CA ASP A 105 3.59 8.52 -9.78
C ASP A 105 4.30 8.30 -8.44
N PHE A 106 5.58 8.63 -8.37
CA PHE A 106 6.44 8.21 -7.28
C PHE A 106 7.40 9.32 -6.84
N ILE A 107 7.47 9.54 -5.53
CA ILE A 107 8.50 10.35 -4.86
C ILE A 107 9.19 9.43 -3.86
N LYS A 108 10.52 9.49 -3.79
CA LYS A 108 11.29 8.72 -2.80
C LYS A 108 11.92 9.65 -1.77
N TYR A 109 11.85 9.23 -0.52
CA TYR A 109 12.43 9.96 0.60
C TYR A 109 13.48 9.12 1.34
N GLU A 110 14.30 9.80 2.17
CA GLU A 110 15.20 9.13 3.09
C GLU A 110 14.41 8.26 4.08
N ASN A 111 15.03 7.21 4.58
CA ASN A 111 14.45 6.33 5.60
C ASN A 111 14.68 6.82 7.05
N LYS A 112 15.12 8.08 7.21
CA LYS A 112 15.37 8.72 8.52
C LYS A 112 14.28 9.75 8.77
N CYS A 113 13.48 9.50 9.79
CA CYS A 113 12.47 10.40 10.29
C CYS A 113 12.26 10.13 11.78
N ASP A 114 12.21 11.18 12.58
CA ASP A 114 12.00 11.07 14.04
C ASP A 114 10.50 10.97 14.39
N ASN A 115 9.63 11.50 13.51
CA ASN A 115 8.17 11.56 13.71
C ASN A 115 7.46 10.51 12.84
N ILE A 116 7.55 9.24 13.22
CA ILE A 116 6.89 8.15 12.52
C ILE A 116 5.76 7.52 13.35
N SER A 117 4.73 7.07 12.65
CA SER A 117 3.74 6.14 13.19
C SER A 117 3.95 4.77 12.55
N THR A 118 4.08 3.75 13.37
CA THR A 118 4.31 2.37 12.89
C THR A 118 2.99 1.60 12.89
N LEU A 119 2.60 1.08 11.73
CA LEU A 119 1.44 0.22 11.55
C LEU A 119 1.92 -1.22 11.37
N ILE A 120 1.25 -2.17 11.98
CA ILE A 120 1.40 -3.60 11.66
C ILE A 120 0.13 -4.01 10.93
N ILE A 121 0.27 -4.35 9.64
CA ILE A 121 -0.83 -4.78 8.79
C ILE A 121 -0.77 -6.29 8.65
N ARG A 122 -1.79 -6.97 9.15
CA ARG A 122 -1.90 -8.43 9.17
C ARG A 122 -2.78 -8.93 8.04
N GLU A 123 -2.77 -10.22 7.84
CA GLU A 123 -3.65 -10.89 6.88
C GLU A 123 -5.11 -10.41 7.02
N LYS A 124 -5.72 -10.02 5.89
CA LYS A 124 -7.08 -9.44 5.79
C LYS A 124 -7.24 -8.03 6.41
N GLU A 125 -6.14 -7.37 6.74
CA GLU A 125 -6.12 -5.95 7.08
C GLU A 125 -5.57 -5.13 5.90
N LEU A 126 -5.88 -3.86 5.91
CA LEU A 126 -5.39 -2.91 4.91
C LEU A 126 -5.02 -1.57 5.52
N ALA A 127 -4.17 -0.85 4.81
CA ALA A 127 -3.90 0.56 5.03
C ALA A 127 -4.27 1.37 3.78
N ILE A 128 -4.80 2.58 3.98
CA ILE A 128 -5.14 3.55 2.93
C ILE A 128 -4.23 4.75 3.12
N PHE A 129 -3.47 5.07 2.08
CA PHE A 129 -2.55 6.20 2.04
C PHE A 129 -3.01 7.21 1.00
N TYR A 130 -3.26 8.44 1.45
CA TYR A 130 -3.55 9.57 0.58
C TYR A 130 -2.24 10.25 0.12
N PRO A 131 -2.27 11.15 -0.86
CA PRO A 131 -1.06 11.82 -1.36
C PRO A 131 -0.20 12.52 -0.29
N GLN A 132 -0.81 12.96 0.81
CA GLN A 132 -0.11 13.60 1.94
C GLN A 132 0.52 12.61 2.92
N ASP A 133 0.26 11.32 2.78
CA ASP A 133 0.75 10.28 3.66
C ASP A 133 1.97 9.60 3.05
N ALA A 134 3.17 10.01 3.47
CA ALA A 134 4.36 9.23 3.13
C ALA A 134 4.35 7.93 3.91
N HIS A 135 4.67 6.83 3.22
CA HIS A 135 4.69 5.51 3.84
C HIS A 135 5.93 4.73 3.44
N GLN A 136 6.42 3.90 4.35
CA GLN A 136 7.56 3.01 4.16
C GLN A 136 7.10 1.57 4.33
N PRO A 137 6.72 0.89 3.24
CA PRO A 137 6.28 -0.49 3.26
C PRO A 137 7.45 -1.47 3.25
N CYS A 138 7.16 -2.76 3.16
CA CYS A 138 8.08 -3.88 3.02
C CYS A 138 8.88 -4.22 4.28
N ILE A 139 8.60 -3.62 5.42
CA ILE A 139 9.36 -3.86 6.65
C ILE A 139 8.89 -5.16 7.31
N LYS A 140 9.85 -6.04 7.63
CA LYS A 140 9.56 -7.29 8.35
C LYS A 140 9.05 -7.01 9.78
N THR A 141 8.21 -7.90 10.28
CA THR A 141 7.83 -7.95 11.71
C THR A 141 9.00 -8.48 12.54
N GLU A 142 9.00 -9.72 12.97
CA GLU A 142 10.13 -10.34 13.67
C GLU A 142 11.11 -10.95 12.67
N ASN A 143 10.59 -11.72 11.72
CA ASN A 143 11.37 -12.41 10.70
C ASN A 143 10.94 -11.96 9.30
N SER A 144 11.88 -12.06 8.34
CA SER A 144 11.53 -11.91 6.93
C SER A 144 10.65 -13.08 6.50
N GLU A 145 9.53 -12.78 5.86
CA GLU A 145 8.61 -13.78 5.33
C GLU A 145 8.11 -13.39 3.94
N LEU A 146 7.75 -14.40 3.14
CA LEU A 146 7.10 -14.18 1.86
C LEU A 146 5.65 -13.76 2.10
N ILE A 147 5.31 -12.56 1.67
CA ILE A 147 3.96 -12.03 1.74
C ILE A 147 3.32 -11.92 0.37
N TYR A 148 2.00 -11.88 0.35
CA TYR A 148 1.18 -11.58 -0.81
C TYR A 148 0.34 -10.34 -0.53
N LYS A 149 0.50 -9.31 -1.35
CA LYS A 149 -0.11 -7.99 -1.15
C LYS A 149 -0.81 -7.50 -2.40
N ALA A 150 -2.02 -6.97 -2.25
CA ALA A 150 -2.74 -6.24 -3.29
C ALA A 150 -2.65 -4.74 -2.99
N VAL A 151 -2.12 -3.97 -3.94
CA VAL A 151 -2.08 -2.51 -3.85
C VAL A 151 -3.04 -1.95 -4.91
N ILE A 152 -4.20 -1.45 -4.46
CA ILE A 152 -5.15 -0.82 -5.37
C ILE A 152 -4.85 0.67 -5.47
N LYS A 153 -4.78 1.16 -6.69
CA LYS A 153 -4.53 2.55 -7.05
C LYS A 153 -5.85 3.20 -7.49
N ILE A 154 -6.36 4.14 -6.68
CA ILE A 154 -7.56 4.92 -6.97
C ILE A 154 -7.12 6.34 -7.33
N PRO A 155 -7.46 6.88 -8.53
CA PRO A 155 -7.21 8.28 -8.84
C PRO A 155 -7.84 9.21 -7.80
N VAL A 156 -7.10 10.22 -7.35
CA VAL A 156 -7.62 11.23 -6.38
C VAL A 156 -8.83 12.00 -6.92
N SER A 157 -8.98 12.06 -8.25
CA SER A 157 -10.12 12.70 -8.91
C SER A 157 -11.45 11.95 -8.75
N LEU A 158 -11.43 10.71 -8.29
CA LEU A 158 -12.62 9.87 -8.09
C LEU A 158 -13.14 9.86 -6.64
N VAL A 159 -12.51 10.61 -5.75
CA VAL A 159 -12.81 10.59 -4.30
C VAL A 159 -13.10 11.95 -3.72
#